data_5ad30f728a5c0154485e11a09a517bc5
#
_entry.id   5ad30f728a5c0154485e11a09a517bc5
#
_cell.length_a   1.000
_cell.length_b   1.000
_cell.length_c   1.000
_cell.angle_alpha   90.00
_cell.angle_beta   90.00
_cell.angle_gamma   90.00
#
_symmetry.space_group_name_H-M   'P 1'
#
loop_
_entity.id
_entity.type
_entity.pdbx_description
1 polymer ?
#
loop_
_entity_poly.entity_id
_entity_poly.type
_entity_poly.pdbx_seq_one_letter_code
_entity_poly.pdbx_strand_id
1 'polypeptide(L)'
;MQSKEINTPPVHPAVRVEDDRTGLTPETLKRAFLDNLFYVQGKSPDIASLQDYYMALAYTVRDRMLHHWLSSASTYRAAQSRTAVYLSAEFLMGPYLGNNLINLGLYDAVDEAMADLGLSLAEIMSQEQEPGLGNGGLGRLAACYLDSMATLEIPSLGYGIRYEFGIFKQAIENGWQVEQTDKWLANG
;
A
#
# COMPACT_ATOMS: atom_id res chain seq x y z
N MET A 1 2.49 -50.35 6.22
CA MET A 1 2.67 -48.89 6.06
C MET A 1 1.36 -48.33 5.51
N GLN A 2 0.53 -47.80 6.39
CA GLN A 2 -0.74 -47.15 5.97
C GLN A 2 -0.40 -45.75 5.47
N SER A 3 -0.71 -45.46 4.20
CA SER A 3 -0.66 -44.14 3.62
C SER A 3 -1.67 -43.24 4.35
N LYS A 4 -1.18 -42.22 5.09
CA LYS A 4 -2.02 -41.16 5.59
C LYS A 4 -2.62 -40.41 4.39
N GLU A 5 -3.91 -40.56 4.17
CA GLU A 5 -4.66 -39.67 3.31
C GLU A 5 -4.49 -38.24 3.81
N ILE A 6 -3.85 -37.40 3.00
CA ILE A 6 -3.75 -35.99 3.24
C ILE A 6 -5.16 -35.42 3.02
N ASN A 7 -5.82 -35.11 4.13
CA ASN A 7 -7.13 -34.47 4.12
C ASN A 7 -6.98 -33.05 3.51
N THR A 8 -7.17 -32.96 2.20
CA THR A 8 -7.16 -31.68 1.48
C THR A 8 -8.36 -30.87 1.99
N PRO A 9 -8.17 -29.68 2.56
CA PRO A 9 -9.30 -28.86 3.00
C PRO A 9 -10.22 -28.59 1.81
N PRO A 10 -11.55 -28.49 2.03
CA PRO A 10 -12.49 -28.23 0.96
C PRO A 10 -12.08 -26.93 0.22
N VAL A 11 -11.95 -27.03 -1.10
CA VAL A 11 -11.74 -25.88 -1.97
C VAL A 11 -12.97 -25.00 -1.81
N HIS A 12 -12.84 -23.90 -1.07
CA HIS A 12 -13.90 -22.91 -1.04
C HIS A 12 -14.18 -22.42 -2.46
N PRO A 13 -15.46 -22.31 -2.89
CA PRO A 13 -15.76 -21.76 -4.19
C PRO A 13 -15.04 -20.42 -4.31
N ALA A 14 -14.35 -20.23 -5.43
CA ALA A 14 -13.59 -19.00 -5.68
C ALA A 14 -14.55 -17.81 -5.50
N VAL A 15 -14.23 -16.93 -4.57
CA VAL A 15 -14.98 -15.69 -4.38
C VAL A 15 -14.85 -14.91 -5.69
N ARG A 16 -16.00 -14.65 -6.35
CA ARG A 16 -16.02 -13.84 -7.56
C ARG A 16 -15.69 -12.40 -7.17
N VAL A 17 -14.54 -11.90 -7.61
CA VAL A 17 -14.13 -10.53 -7.41
C VAL A 17 -14.73 -9.67 -8.53
N GLU A 18 -15.35 -8.56 -8.17
CA GLU A 18 -15.93 -7.62 -9.12
C GLU A 18 -14.85 -6.89 -9.91
N ASP A 19 -15.09 -6.58 -11.18
CA ASP A 19 -14.15 -5.89 -12.06
C ASP A 19 -13.75 -4.52 -11.50
N ASP A 20 -14.67 -3.84 -10.80
CA ASP A 20 -14.39 -2.55 -10.15
C ASP A 20 -13.27 -2.62 -9.09
N ARG A 21 -13.03 -3.80 -8.53
CA ARG A 21 -11.97 -4.03 -7.55
C ARG A 21 -10.65 -4.50 -8.16
N THR A 22 -10.66 -5.02 -9.38
CA THR A 22 -9.49 -5.65 -10.01
C THR A 22 -9.18 -5.13 -11.41
N GLY A 23 -10.13 -4.48 -12.08
CA GLY A 23 -9.94 -3.93 -13.43
C GLY A 23 -8.88 -2.84 -13.47
N LEU A 24 -8.15 -2.74 -14.57
CA LEU A 24 -6.97 -1.90 -14.75
C LEU A 24 -7.18 -0.77 -15.78
N THR A 25 -8.37 -0.69 -16.40
CA THR A 25 -8.66 0.38 -17.36
C THR A 25 -8.96 1.70 -16.66
N PRO A 26 -8.70 2.86 -17.30
CA PRO A 26 -9.02 4.17 -16.73
C PRO A 26 -10.47 4.28 -16.25
N GLU A 27 -11.44 3.77 -17.01
CA GLU A 27 -12.86 3.81 -16.67
C GLU A 27 -13.17 3.01 -15.41
N THR A 28 -12.57 1.81 -15.28
CA THR A 28 -12.76 0.98 -14.08
C THR A 28 -12.09 1.59 -12.87
N LEU A 29 -10.89 2.15 -13.04
CA LEU A 29 -10.15 2.84 -11.97
C LEU A 29 -10.90 4.08 -11.49
N LYS A 30 -11.44 4.89 -12.40
CA LYS A 30 -12.26 6.06 -12.11
C LYS A 30 -13.51 5.68 -11.31
N ARG A 31 -14.23 4.62 -11.72
CA ARG A 31 -15.40 4.13 -11.01
C ARG A 31 -15.04 3.64 -9.61
N ALA A 32 -13.98 2.82 -9.48
CA ALA A 32 -13.50 2.33 -8.19
C ALA A 32 -13.07 3.45 -7.25
N PHE A 33 -12.42 4.48 -7.78
CA PHE A 33 -12.03 5.67 -7.03
C PHE A 33 -13.25 6.42 -6.48
N LEU A 34 -14.26 6.67 -7.30
CA LEU A 34 -15.49 7.33 -6.88
C LEU A 34 -16.28 6.50 -5.87
N ASP A 35 -16.31 5.17 -6.04
CA ASP A 35 -16.93 4.24 -5.09
C ASP A 35 -16.22 4.27 -3.74
N ASN A 36 -14.88 4.26 -3.73
CA ASN A 36 -14.11 4.38 -2.49
C ASN A 36 -14.28 5.74 -1.83
N LEU A 37 -14.37 6.83 -2.61
CA LEU A 37 -14.66 8.16 -2.08
C LEU A 37 -16.03 8.18 -1.40
N PHE A 38 -17.05 7.65 -2.05
CA PHE A 38 -18.41 7.70 -1.55
C PHE A 38 -18.67 6.70 -0.43
N TYR A 39 -18.35 5.41 -0.63
CA TYR A 39 -18.73 4.35 0.32
C TYR A 39 -17.73 4.13 1.44
N VAL A 40 -16.44 4.41 1.23
CA VAL A 40 -15.40 4.23 2.25
C VAL A 40 -15.11 5.54 2.98
N GLN A 41 -14.94 6.65 2.25
CA GLN A 41 -14.68 7.95 2.87
C GLN A 41 -15.95 8.70 3.29
N GLY A 42 -17.12 8.29 2.78
CA GLY A 42 -18.39 8.97 3.06
C GLY A 42 -18.45 10.41 2.51
N LYS A 43 -17.78 10.66 1.40
CA LYS A 43 -17.66 11.97 0.77
C LYS A 43 -18.20 11.98 -0.65
N SER A 44 -18.81 13.08 -1.04
CA SER A 44 -19.10 13.39 -2.44
C SER A 44 -18.03 14.32 -3.00
N PRO A 45 -17.81 14.36 -4.32
CA PRO A 45 -16.75 15.19 -4.93
C PRO A 45 -16.83 16.68 -4.60
N ASP A 46 -18.02 17.22 -4.35
CA ASP A 46 -18.25 18.63 -4.03
C ASP A 46 -17.77 19.04 -2.63
N ILE A 47 -17.58 18.08 -1.70
CA ILE A 47 -17.14 18.34 -0.32
C ILE A 47 -15.81 17.66 0.03
N ALA A 48 -15.27 16.84 -0.88
CA ALA A 48 -14.04 16.09 -0.64
C ALA A 48 -12.82 17.02 -0.60
N SER A 49 -11.94 16.79 0.36
CA SER A 49 -10.61 17.39 0.43
C SER A 49 -9.60 16.60 -0.41
N LEU A 50 -8.42 17.17 -0.65
CA LEU A 50 -7.31 16.44 -1.29
C LEU A 50 -6.93 15.17 -0.51
N GLN A 51 -7.01 15.22 0.82
CA GLN A 51 -6.76 14.06 1.67
C GLN A 51 -7.81 12.95 1.45
N ASP A 52 -9.08 13.30 1.29
CA ASP A 52 -10.14 12.32 0.99
C ASP A 52 -9.91 11.67 -0.38
N TYR A 53 -9.46 12.44 -1.37
CA TYR A 53 -9.08 11.92 -2.69
C TYR A 53 -7.87 11.00 -2.61
N TYR A 54 -6.84 11.38 -1.82
CA TYR A 54 -5.69 10.50 -1.58
C TYR A 54 -6.13 9.16 -0.98
N MET A 55 -6.96 9.18 0.05
CA MET A 55 -7.44 7.96 0.70
C MET A 55 -8.28 7.10 -0.26
N ALA A 56 -9.16 7.71 -1.05
CA ALA A 56 -9.95 7.00 -2.05
C ALA A 56 -9.06 6.31 -3.10
N LEU A 57 -8.01 7.00 -3.57
CA LEU A 57 -7.04 6.44 -4.50
C LEU A 57 -6.21 5.33 -3.85
N ALA A 58 -5.74 5.54 -2.62
CA ALA A 58 -4.99 4.53 -1.87
C ALA A 58 -5.79 3.23 -1.69
N TYR A 59 -7.07 3.30 -1.37
CA TYR A 59 -7.95 2.13 -1.31
C TYR A 59 -8.15 1.47 -2.68
N THR A 60 -8.27 2.26 -3.73
CA THR A 60 -8.41 1.77 -5.10
C THR A 60 -7.17 0.96 -5.53
N VAL A 61 -5.98 1.45 -5.22
CA VAL A 61 -4.71 0.75 -5.48
C VAL A 61 -4.55 -0.46 -4.58
N ARG A 62 -4.89 -0.34 -3.28
CA ARG A 62 -4.84 -1.43 -2.32
C ARG A 62 -5.67 -2.65 -2.75
N ASP A 63 -6.85 -2.46 -3.32
CA ASP A 63 -7.70 -3.56 -3.79
C ASP A 63 -6.96 -4.42 -4.83
N ARG A 64 -6.22 -3.79 -5.77
CA ARG A 64 -5.41 -4.47 -6.78
C ARG A 64 -4.23 -5.21 -6.15
N MET A 65 -3.56 -4.57 -5.19
CA MET A 65 -2.48 -5.21 -4.43
C MET A 65 -2.97 -6.42 -3.66
N LEU A 66 -4.12 -6.35 -3.00
CA LEU A 66 -4.69 -7.47 -2.25
C LEU A 66 -5.05 -8.65 -3.16
N HIS A 67 -5.52 -8.39 -4.38
CA HIS A 67 -5.76 -9.44 -5.36
C HIS A 67 -4.48 -10.22 -5.67
N HIS A 68 -3.37 -9.52 -5.96
CA HIS A 68 -2.06 -10.14 -6.17
C HIS A 68 -1.54 -10.86 -4.92
N TRP A 69 -1.67 -10.23 -3.75
CA TRP A 69 -1.22 -10.80 -2.48
C TRP A 69 -1.90 -12.13 -2.15
N LEU A 70 -3.23 -12.21 -2.33
CA LEU A 70 -3.99 -13.44 -2.10
C LEU A 70 -3.59 -14.55 -3.07
N SER A 71 -3.31 -14.21 -4.33
CA SER A 71 -2.82 -15.15 -5.33
C SER A 71 -1.44 -15.70 -4.93
N SER A 72 -0.50 -14.84 -4.53
CA SER A 72 0.83 -15.23 -4.04
C SER A 72 0.74 -16.10 -2.79
N ALA A 73 -0.10 -15.73 -1.82
CA ALA A 73 -0.32 -16.51 -0.60
C ALA A 73 -0.86 -17.92 -0.89
N SER A 74 -1.75 -18.04 -1.87
CA SER A 74 -2.26 -19.33 -2.35
C SER A 74 -1.15 -20.19 -2.97
N THR A 75 -0.30 -19.58 -3.79
CA THR A 75 0.85 -20.27 -4.41
C THR A 75 1.84 -20.75 -3.35
N TYR A 76 2.19 -19.92 -2.37
CA TYR A 76 3.09 -20.29 -1.29
C TYR A 76 2.55 -21.44 -0.45
N ARG A 77 1.25 -21.47 -0.18
CA ARG A 77 0.57 -22.54 0.54
C ARG A 77 0.63 -23.85 -0.26
N ALA A 78 0.29 -23.81 -1.55
CA ALA A 78 0.31 -24.98 -2.41
C ALA A 78 1.72 -25.56 -2.57
N ALA A 79 2.73 -24.71 -2.70
CA ALA A 79 4.14 -25.11 -2.79
C ALA A 79 4.77 -25.48 -1.45
N GLN A 80 4.07 -25.30 -0.32
CA GLN A 80 4.63 -25.44 1.03
C GLN A 80 5.96 -24.68 1.20
N SER A 81 6.02 -23.47 0.66
CA SER A 81 7.23 -22.66 0.63
C SER A 81 7.70 -22.27 2.01
N ARG A 82 9.02 -22.25 2.20
CA ARG A 82 9.62 -21.60 3.37
C ARG A 82 9.50 -20.09 3.24
N THR A 83 9.27 -19.42 4.36
CA THR A 83 9.16 -17.96 4.42
C THR A 83 10.36 -17.40 5.15
N ALA A 84 11.05 -16.44 4.54
CA ALA A 84 12.05 -15.63 5.22
C ALA A 84 11.37 -14.61 6.13
N VAL A 85 11.87 -14.45 7.36
CA VAL A 85 11.35 -13.46 8.31
C VAL A 85 12.43 -12.44 8.59
N TYR A 86 12.12 -11.16 8.32
CA TYR A 86 13.01 -10.04 8.60
C TYR A 86 12.50 -9.25 9.80
N LEU A 87 13.23 -9.32 10.90
CA LEU A 87 12.92 -8.57 12.12
C LEU A 87 13.76 -7.30 12.18
N SER A 88 13.12 -6.14 12.25
CA SER A 88 13.81 -4.87 12.43
C SER A 88 13.03 -3.94 13.37
N ALA A 89 13.75 -3.19 14.19
CA ALA A 89 13.15 -2.11 14.97
C ALA A 89 12.70 -0.94 14.09
N GLU A 90 13.27 -0.80 12.90
CA GLU A 90 13.00 0.29 11.98
C GLU A 90 12.77 -0.19 10.56
N PHE A 91 11.81 0.44 9.85
CA PHE A 91 11.61 0.31 8.42
C PHE A 91 11.41 1.70 7.81
N LEU A 92 12.45 2.26 7.21
CA LEU A 92 12.39 3.56 6.52
C LEU A 92 11.87 3.35 5.10
N MET A 93 10.55 3.26 4.97
CA MET A 93 9.88 2.89 3.72
C MET A 93 9.83 4.04 2.71
N GLY A 94 9.54 5.25 3.16
CA GLY A 94 9.19 6.39 2.32
C GLY A 94 7.73 6.34 1.82
N PRO A 95 7.31 7.27 0.96
CA PRO A 95 6.01 7.22 0.32
C PRO A 95 5.92 6.07 -0.68
N TYR A 96 4.77 5.39 -0.75
CA TYR A 96 4.61 4.16 -1.51
C TYR A 96 3.56 4.21 -2.62
N LEU A 97 2.64 5.18 -2.61
CA LEU A 97 1.57 5.21 -3.60
C LEU A 97 2.10 5.27 -5.02
N GLY A 98 3.02 6.20 -5.30
CA GLY A 98 3.64 6.31 -6.61
C GLY A 98 4.43 5.07 -7.02
N ASN A 99 5.20 4.49 -6.08
CA ASN A 99 5.93 3.24 -6.29
C ASN A 99 4.98 2.07 -6.63
N ASN A 100 3.86 1.97 -5.91
CA ASN A 100 2.85 0.93 -6.16
C ASN A 100 2.17 1.09 -7.51
N LEU A 101 1.85 2.33 -7.93
CA LEU A 101 1.30 2.61 -9.24
C LEU A 101 2.24 2.15 -10.36
N ILE A 102 3.54 2.42 -10.23
CA ILE A 102 4.56 1.99 -11.22
C ILE A 102 4.67 0.46 -11.23
N ASN A 103 4.81 -0.17 -10.07
CA ASN A 103 5.00 -1.63 -9.97
C ASN A 103 3.77 -2.43 -10.43
N LEU A 104 2.58 -1.88 -10.29
CA LEU A 104 1.34 -2.48 -10.80
C LEU A 104 1.09 -2.15 -12.29
N GLY A 105 1.90 -1.28 -12.90
CA GLY A 105 1.69 -0.81 -14.28
C GLY A 105 0.44 0.06 -14.43
N LEU A 106 0.04 0.77 -13.37
CA LEU A 106 -1.21 1.54 -13.30
C LEU A 106 -1.02 3.06 -13.44
N TYR A 107 0.23 3.55 -13.43
CA TYR A 107 0.48 4.98 -13.32
C TYR A 107 -0.23 5.79 -14.40
N ASP A 108 -0.05 5.43 -15.68
CA ASP A 108 -0.65 6.16 -16.79
C ASP A 108 -2.18 6.07 -16.80
N ALA A 109 -2.73 4.90 -16.51
CA ALA A 109 -4.18 4.69 -16.46
C ALA A 109 -4.85 5.44 -15.29
N VAL A 110 -4.17 5.57 -14.16
CA VAL A 110 -4.65 6.35 -13.02
C VAL A 110 -4.52 7.85 -13.31
N ASP A 111 -3.43 8.29 -13.93
CA ASP A 111 -3.26 9.70 -14.32
C ASP A 111 -4.37 10.13 -15.28
N GLU A 112 -4.65 9.32 -16.30
CA GLU A 112 -5.78 9.54 -17.22
C GLU A 112 -7.13 9.57 -16.46
N ALA A 113 -7.38 8.61 -15.57
CA ALA A 113 -8.61 8.57 -14.78
C ALA A 113 -8.79 9.80 -13.88
N MET A 114 -7.71 10.30 -13.27
CA MET A 114 -7.76 11.52 -12.46
C MET A 114 -7.95 12.78 -13.33
N ALA A 115 -7.26 12.87 -14.46
CA ALA A 115 -7.42 13.97 -15.41
C ALA A 115 -8.87 14.07 -15.94
N ASP A 116 -9.51 12.94 -16.22
CA ASP A 116 -10.92 12.87 -16.61
C ASP A 116 -11.89 13.41 -15.55
N LEU A 117 -11.50 13.36 -14.28
CA LEU A 117 -12.25 13.91 -13.16
C LEU A 117 -11.88 15.37 -12.86
N GLY A 118 -10.94 15.94 -13.63
CA GLY A 118 -10.41 17.29 -13.40
C GLY A 118 -9.49 17.37 -12.18
N LEU A 119 -8.90 16.25 -11.77
CA LEU A 119 -7.99 16.13 -10.63
C LEU A 119 -6.52 15.96 -11.11
N SER A 120 -5.58 16.41 -10.29
CA SER A 120 -4.14 16.20 -10.52
C SER A 120 -3.64 15.03 -9.69
N LEU A 121 -3.14 13.99 -10.35
CA LEU A 121 -2.53 12.85 -9.65
C LEU A 121 -1.36 13.28 -8.77
N ALA A 122 -0.53 14.22 -9.25
CA ALA A 122 0.62 14.73 -8.50
C ALA A 122 0.20 15.44 -7.20
N GLU A 123 -0.87 16.24 -7.24
CA GLU A 123 -1.41 16.90 -6.05
C GLU A 123 -2.00 15.89 -5.05
N ILE A 124 -2.69 14.88 -5.54
CA ILE A 124 -3.22 13.79 -4.70
C ILE A 124 -2.06 13.02 -4.03
N MET A 125 -1.05 12.61 -4.78
CA MET A 125 0.11 11.90 -4.24
C MET A 125 0.90 12.75 -3.22
N SER A 126 0.89 14.09 -3.34
CA SER A 126 1.56 14.97 -2.38
C SER A 126 0.93 14.94 -0.98
N GLN A 127 -0.26 14.36 -0.82
CA GLN A 127 -0.93 14.18 0.47
C GLN A 127 -0.41 12.95 1.24
N GLU A 128 0.35 12.06 0.58
CA GLU A 128 0.89 10.88 1.24
C GLU A 128 1.86 11.26 2.34
N GLN A 129 1.56 10.78 3.54
CA GLN A 129 2.42 11.01 4.69
C GLN A 129 3.42 9.85 4.81
N GLU A 130 4.70 10.18 4.91
CA GLU A 130 5.73 9.17 5.10
C GLU A 130 5.55 8.47 6.45
N PRO A 131 5.56 7.12 6.48
CA PRO A 131 5.46 6.39 7.74
C PRO A 131 6.65 6.68 8.66
N GLY A 132 6.39 7.13 9.89
CA GLY A 132 7.41 7.41 10.91
C GLY A 132 7.99 6.15 11.56
N LEU A 133 8.36 5.14 10.76
CA LEU A 133 8.79 3.82 11.21
C LEU A 133 10.30 3.61 11.16
N GLY A 134 11.07 4.61 10.75
CA GLY A 134 12.53 4.54 10.67
C GLY A 134 13.15 5.92 10.44
N ASN A 135 14.47 6.04 10.61
CA ASN A 135 15.15 7.32 10.51
C ASN A 135 16.48 7.30 9.76
N GLY A 136 17.08 6.15 9.54
CA GLY A 136 18.43 6.10 8.97
C GLY A 136 18.77 4.78 8.30
N GLY A 137 20.08 4.46 8.27
CA GLY A 137 20.63 3.32 7.53
C GLY A 137 20.06 1.98 7.93
N LEU A 138 19.82 1.75 9.23
CA LEU A 138 19.20 0.51 9.71
C LEU A 138 17.81 0.30 9.12
N GLY A 139 16.95 1.32 9.20
CA GLY A 139 15.59 1.25 8.68
C GLY A 139 15.54 1.18 7.15
N ARG A 140 16.44 1.91 6.46
CA ARG A 140 16.51 1.85 5.00
C ARG A 140 17.03 0.51 4.50
N LEU A 141 18.01 -0.10 5.20
CA LEU A 141 18.49 -1.44 4.87
C LEU A 141 17.35 -2.46 4.94
N ALA A 142 16.54 -2.43 5.99
CA ALA A 142 15.39 -3.31 6.14
C ALA A 142 14.39 -3.14 4.97
N ALA A 143 14.06 -1.90 4.59
CA ALA A 143 13.20 -1.61 3.45
C ALA A 143 13.78 -2.16 2.13
N CYS A 144 15.08 -1.92 1.87
CA CYS A 144 15.75 -2.42 0.66
C CYS A 144 15.81 -3.95 0.60
N TYR A 145 15.96 -4.63 1.74
CA TYR A 145 15.93 -6.11 1.77
C TYR A 145 14.55 -6.66 1.43
N LEU A 146 13.46 -6.03 1.89
CA LEU A 146 12.12 -6.44 1.51
C LEU A 146 11.88 -6.28 -0.01
N ASP A 147 12.30 -5.16 -0.59
CA ASP A 147 12.23 -4.94 -2.04
C ASP A 147 13.05 -5.96 -2.83
N SER A 148 14.26 -6.26 -2.36
CA SER A 148 15.12 -7.26 -3.00
C SER A 148 14.53 -8.66 -2.92
N MET A 149 13.96 -9.04 -1.78
CA MET A 149 13.30 -10.34 -1.63
C MET A 149 12.06 -10.44 -2.53
N ALA A 150 11.28 -9.36 -2.65
CA ALA A 150 10.14 -9.30 -3.56
C ALA A 150 10.59 -9.46 -5.03
N THR A 151 11.65 -8.76 -5.45
CA THR A 151 12.21 -8.86 -6.80
C THR A 151 12.72 -10.27 -7.13
N LEU A 152 13.26 -10.97 -6.14
CA LEU A 152 13.75 -12.35 -6.27
C LEU A 152 12.67 -13.40 -6.04
N GLU A 153 11.40 -12.98 -5.89
CA GLU A 153 10.25 -13.86 -5.63
C GLU A 153 10.42 -14.73 -4.37
N ILE A 154 11.17 -14.25 -3.37
CA ILE A 154 11.37 -14.94 -2.10
C ILE A 154 10.19 -14.66 -1.18
N PRO A 155 9.42 -15.67 -0.75
CA PRO A 155 8.36 -15.48 0.25
C PRO A 155 8.94 -14.88 1.53
N SER A 156 8.48 -13.67 1.89
CA SER A 156 9.05 -12.95 3.02
C SER A 156 8.02 -12.17 3.81
N LEU A 157 8.30 -11.98 5.10
CA LEU A 157 7.52 -11.16 6.03
C LEU A 157 8.46 -10.25 6.82
N GLY A 158 8.18 -8.95 6.82
CA GLY A 158 8.84 -7.99 7.69
C GLY A 158 8.04 -7.78 8.98
N TYR A 159 8.68 -7.83 10.12
CA TYR A 159 8.11 -7.49 11.41
C TYR A 159 8.86 -6.33 12.03
N GLY A 160 8.12 -5.30 12.43
CA GLY A 160 8.67 -4.10 13.04
C GLY A 160 7.81 -3.58 14.18
N ILE A 161 8.17 -2.42 14.71
CA ILE A 161 7.44 -1.71 15.75
C ILE A 161 6.62 -0.60 15.08
N ARG A 162 5.32 -0.55 15.33
CA ARG A 162 4.48 0.56 14.90
C ARG A 162 4.59 1.69 15.90
N TYR A 163 5.56 2.57 15.72
CA TYR A 163 5.73 3.75 16.57
C TYR A 163 4.53 4.68 16.43
N GLU A 164 4.08 5.25 17.54
CA GLU A 164 3.00 6.24 17.56
C GLU A 164 3.44 7.57 16.94
N PHE A 165 4.70 7.94 17.19
CA PHE A 165 5.32 9.13 16.63
C PHE A 165 6.58 8.75 15.86
N GLY A 166 6.85 9.46 14.75
CA GLY A 166 8.15 9.39 14.10
C GLY A 166 9.26 9.97 14.98
N ILE A 167 10.51 9.92 14.49
CA ILE A 167 11.65 10.41 15.31
C ILE A 167 11.49 11.89 15.64
N PHE A 168 11.26 12.73 14.65
CA PHE A 168 10.78 14.11 14.74
C PHE A 168 10.43 14.66 13.35
N LYS A 169 9.59 15.69 13.34
CA LYS A 169 9.35 16.52 12.16
C LYS A 169 10.33 17.70 12.22
N GLN A 170 11.13 17.85 11.17
CA GLN A 170 12.06 18.95 11.04
C GLN A 170 11.34 20.26 10.73
N ALA A 171 11.62 21.31 11.49
CA ALA A 171 11.28 22.69 11.17
C ALA A 171 12.53 23.55 11.18
N ILE A 172 12.49 24.68 10.49
CA ILE A 172 13.59 25.67 10.50
C ILE A 172 13.05 26.99 11.05
N GLU A 173 13.59 27.42 12.17
CA GLU A 173 13.24 28.68 12.82
C GLU A 173 14.50 29.54 12.99
N ASN A 174 14.47 30.78 12.48
CA ASN A 174 15.60 31.70 12.52
C ASN A 174 16.92 31.12 11.96
N GLY A 175 16.85 30.24 10.97
CA GLY A 175 18.00 29.59 10.36
C GLY A 175 18.51 28.35 11.11
N TRP A 176 17.86 27.92 12.18
CA TRP A 176 18.21 26.75 12.98
C TRP A 176 17.16 25.66 12.84
N GLN A 177 17.63 24.41 12.88
CA GLN A 177 16.70 23.26 12.97
C GLN A 177 16.00 23.27 14.33
N VAL A 178 14.69 23.04 14.28
CA VAL A 178 13.83 22.82 15.45
C VAL A 178 13.09 21.50 15.25
N GLU A 179 13.08 20.65 16.27
CA GLU A 179 12.40 19.37 16.27
C GLU A 179 10.96 19.53 16.77
N GLN A 180 10.01 19.07 15.96
CA GLN A 180 8.60 19.01 16.32
C GLN A 180 8.13 17.55 16.39
N THR A 181 7.06 17.29 17.14
CA THR A 181 6.47 15.95 17.21
C THR A 181 5.97 15.50 15.82
N ASP A 182 6.49 14.39 15.33
CA ASP A 182 6.04 13.81 14.07
C ASP A 182 4.80 12.94 14.31
N LYS A 183 3.63 13.54 14.05
CA LYS A 183 2.31 12.89 14.18
C LYS A 183 1.88 12.25 12.87
N TRP A 184 2.68 11.35 12.32
CA TRP A 184 2.44 10.73 11.02
C TRP A 184 1.13 9.92 10.93
N LEU A 185 0.50 9.60 12.06
CA LEU A 185 -0.81 8.94 12.14
C LEU A 185 -1.99 9.91 12.29
N ALA A 186 -1.77 11.22 12.14
CA ALA A 186 -2.83 12.22 12.38
C ALA A 186 -4.01 12.10 11.40
N ASN A 187 -3.80 11.55 10.22
CA ASN A 187 -4.80 11.45 9.15
C ASN A 187 -5.26 10.00 8.87
N GLY A 188 -4.90 9.02 9.71
CA GLY A 188 -5.31 7.61 9.47
C GLY A 188 -4.65 6.61 10.40
#